data_6c23eddb3db3eecf4515e3ffbe59900f
#
_entry.id   6c23eddb3db3eecf4515e3ffbe59900f
#
_cell.length_a   1.000
_cell.length_b   1.000
_cell.length_c   1.000
_cell.angle_alpha   90.00
_cell.angle_beta   90.00
_cell.angle_gamma   90.00
#
_symmetry.space_group_name_H-M   'P 1'
#
loop_
_entity.id
_entity.type
_entity.pdbx_description
1 polymer ?
#
loop_
_entity_poly.entity_id
_entity_poly.type
_entity_poly.pdbx_seq_one_letter_code
_entity_poly.pdbx_strand_id
1 'polypeptide(L)'
;MPWSAAPQVQNEAEAGLSDPAPPIANPMTAAPLVPQIIQPIADSTRTEAMLTVMAARRAIASGAPLGDVAARLQASFGTTQPQALSKILAADRERLTPAVLLSDFDAIAPQLTREPAMTWAGLQRELASLFVLRRTGSPPETVGGQLQQTRDYLAGGNVEAAMRFIETLPGASNGRAWKTKARRYLETQRALDQLEAAAIALPVAPVAPLVAPQQLAPAPATGKDTTQS
;
A
#
# COMPACT_ATOMS: atom_id res chain seq x y z
N MET A 1 -11.46 6.15 -60.88
CA MET A 1 -11.56 5.41 -62.13
C MET A 1 -10.94 4.06 -61.95
N PRO A 2 -11.49 3.08 -62.56
CA PRO A 2 -12.51 2.19 -61.97
C PRO A 2 -12.13 0.70 -62.12
N TRP A 3 -13.08 -0.13 -61.68
CA TRP A 3 -13.52 -1.36 -62.32
C TRP A 3 -12.69 -2.64 -62.01
N SER A 4 -13.19 -3.84 -61.84
CA SER A 4 -14.46 -4.45 -62.24
C SER A 4 -14.46 -5.93 -61.84
N ALA A 5 -15.59 -6.39 -61.41
CA ALA A 5 -16.33 -7.58 -61.82
C ALA A 5 -15.76 -9.00 -61.62
N ALA A 6 -16.64 -9.77 -61.03
CA ALA A 6 -16.74 -11.23 -60.96
C ALA A 6 -16.78 -11.93 -62.32
N PRO A 7 -16.69 -13.25 -62.38
CA PRO A 7 -17.93 -13.98 -62.57
C PRO A 7 -18.11 -15.27 -61.73
N GLN A 8 -19.38 -15.62 -61.58
CA GLN A 8 -19.93 -16.90 -61.11
C GLN A 8 -19.64 -18.03 -62.09
N VAL A 9 -19.42 -19.22 -61.56
CA VAL A 9 -19.73 -20.45 -62.32
C VAL A 9 -20.46 -21.39 -61.39
N GLN A 10 -21.72 -21.60 -61.71
CA GLN A 10 -22.54 -22.72 -61.28
C GLN A 10 -21.98 -24.03 -61.81
N ASN A 11 -22.01 -25.08 -61.05
CA ASN A 11 -22.23 -26.40 -61.65
C ASN A 11 -23.01 -27.28 -60.67
N GLU A 12 -24.17 -27.64 -61.14
CA GLU A 12 -25.05 -28.67 -60.60
C GLU A 12 -24.49 -30.05 -60.95
N ALA A 13 -24.72 -31.01 -60.11
CA ALA A 13 -25.28 -32.32 -60.41
C ALA A 13 -24.85 -33.37 -59.34
N GLU A 14 -25.75 -33.86 -58.72
CA GLU A 14 -26.32 -35.24 -58.64
C GLU A 14 -25.85 -36.10 -57.48
N ALA A 15 -26.85 -36.38 -56.68
CA ALA A 15 -27.38 -37.70 -56.21
C ALA A 15 -26.37 -38.73 -55.65
N GLY A 16 -26.54 -39.00 -54.38
CA GLY A 16 -26.03 -40.19 -53.75
C GLY A 16 -26.67 -40.34 -52.34
N LEU A 17 -27.80 -41.03 -52.26
CA LEU A 17 -28.38 -41.50 -51.02
C LEU A 17 -27.34 -42.30 -50.25
N SER A 18 -27.01 -41.91 -49.05
CA SER A 18 -26.56 -42.77 -47.97
C SER A 18 -26.85 -42.04 -46.66
N ASP A 19 -27.84 -42.58 -46.00
CA ASP A 19 -28.28 -42.24 -44.64
C ASP A 19 -27.13 -42.57 -43.66
N PRO A 20 -26.52 -41.63 -43.01
CA PRO A 20 -25.71 -41.96 -41.85
C PRO A 20 -26.50 -41.73 -40.55
N ALA A 21 -26.53 -42.76 -39.77
CA ALA A 21 -27.04 -42.83 -38.42
C ALA A 21 -26.82 -41.55 -37.60
N PRO A 22 -27.69 -41.19 -36.66
CA PRO A 22 -27.58 -39.98 -35.86
C PRO A 22 -26.31 -40.09 -35.02
N PRO A 23 -25.49 -39.02 -34.94
CA PRO A 23 -24.36 -38.99 -34.02
C PRO A 23 -24.85 -39.12 -32.61
N ILE A 24 -24.35 -40.15 -31.91
CA ILE A 24 -24.47 -40.33 -30.48
C ILE A 24 -24.07 -39.01 -29.84
N ALA A 25 -25.02 -38.34 -29.25
CA ALA A 25 -24.77 -37.14 -28.44
C ALA A 25 -23.74 -37.51 -27.37
N ASN A 26 -22.51 -37.07 -27.51
CA ASN A 26 -21.57 -37.05 -26.40
C ASN A 26 -22.26 -36.32 -25.25
N PRO A 27 -22.31 -36.88 -24.04
CA PRO A 27 -22.73 -36.13 -22.89
C PRO A 27 -21.76 -34.95 -22.79
N MET A 28 -22.21 -33.76 -23.15
CA MET A 28 -21.52 -32.52 -22.83
C MET A 28 -21.19 -32.58 -21.34
N THR A 29 -19.93 -32.85 -21.05
CA THR A 29 -19.37 -32.61 -19.74
C THR A 29 -19.61 -31.12 -19.49
N ALA A 30 -20.69 -30.81 -18.82
CA ALA A 30 -20.95 -29.48 -18.31
C ALA A 30 -19.80 -29.16 -17.35
N ALA A 31 -18.81 -28.43 -17.85
CA ALA A 31 -17.79 -27.86 -16.99
C ALA A 31 -18.51 -27.05 -15.92
N PRO A 32 -18.17 -27.22 -14.64
CA PRO A 32 -18.84 -26.49 -13.58
C PRO A 32 -18.51 -24.99 -13.75
N LEU A 33 -19.55 -24.22 -14.08
CA LEU A 33 -19.50 -22.75 -14.22
C LEU A 33 -19.35 -22.00 -12.89
N VAL A 34 -18.82 -22.63 -11.84
CA VAL A 34 -18.89 -22.12 -10.47
C VAL A 34 -17.63 -21.39 -9.95
N PRO A 35 -16.44 -21.38 -10.61
CA PRO A 35 -15.30 -20.70 -10.00
C PRO A 35 -15.27 -19.17 -10.13
N GLN A 36 -16.11 -18.55 -10.96
CA GLN A 36 -15.96 -17.13 -11.30
C GLN A 36 -16.61 -16.13 -10.34
N ILE A 37 -17.48 -16.55 -9.44
CA ILE A 37 -18.23 -15.62 -8.59
C ILE A 37 -17.46 -15.22 -7.32
N ILE A 38 -16.45 -15.98 -6.90
CA ILE A 38 -15.75 -15.76 -5.62
C ILE A 38 -14.48 -14.89 -5.77
N GLN A 39 -13.87 -14.87 -6.92
CA GLN A 39 -12.73 -13.98 -7.20
C GLN A 39 -13.08 -12.49 -7.01
N PRO A 40 -14.24 -11.97 -7.47
CA PRO A 40 -14.57 -10.55 -7.29
C PRO A 40 -14.72 -10.12 -5.83
N ILE A 41 -15.10 -11.03 -4.92
CA ILE A 41 -15.27 -10.68 -3.49
C ILE A 41 -13.90 -10.54 -2.80
N ALA A 42 -12.99 -11.45 -3.06
CA ALA A 42 -11.64 -11.38 -2.49
C ALA A 42 -10.84 -10.17 -3.06
N ASP A 43 -11.01 -9.88 -4.34
CA ASP A 43 -10.42 -8.71 -4.98
C ASP A 43 -11.05 -7.42 -4.43
N SER A 44 -12.35 -7.41 -4.10
CA SER A 44 -13.02 -6.27 -3.49
C SER A 44 -12.50 -5.99 -2.08
N THR A 45 -12.28 -7.01 -1.25
CA THR A 45 -11.74 -6.85 0.11
C THR A 45 -10.30 -6.30 0.09
N ARG A 46 -9.46 -6.82 -0.81
CA ARG A 46 -8.10 -6.30 -1.00
C ARG A 46 -8.13 -4.86 -1.48
N THR A 47 -8.96 -4.56 -2.46
CA THR A 47 -9.12 -3.20 -3.01
C THR A 47 -9.63 -2.25 -1.95
N GLU A 48 -10.61 -2.64 -1.14
CA GLU A 48 -11.13 -1.83 -0.04
C GLU A 48 -10.06 -1.56 1.03
N ALA A 49 -9.29 -2.59 1.42
CA ALA A 49 -8.18 -2.43 2.35
C ALA A 49 -7.14 -1.45 1.82
N MET A 50 -6.76 -1.58 0.55
CA MET A 50 -5.80 -0.69 -0.12
C MET A 50 -6.31 0.75 -0.18
N LEU A 51 -7.56 0.96 -0.59
CA LEU A 51 -8.18 2.29 -0.62
C LEU A 51 -8.24 2.92 0.78
N THR A 52 -8.50 2.11 1.81
CA THR A 52 -8.52 2.56 3.19
C THR A 52 -7.13 3.02 3.65
N VAL A 53 -6.06 2.28 3.32
CA VAL A 53 -4.68 2.69 3.64
C VAL A 53 -4.31 3.96 2.87
N MET A 54 -4.67 4.08 1.61
CA MET A 54 -4.41 5.30 0.82
C MET A 54 -5.16 6.51 1.38
N ALA A 55 -6.42 6.34 1.82
CA ALA A 55 -7.19 7.38 2.48
C ALA A 55 -6.52 7.82 3.80
N ALA A 56 -6.02 6.87 4.59
CA ALA A 56 -5.29 7.16 5.83
C ALA A 56 -3.99 7.91 5.54
N ARG A 57 -3.21 7.48 4.55
CA ARG A 57 -1.98 8.18 4.12
C ARG A 57 -2.26 9.63 3.73
N ARG A 58 -3.31 9.84 2.95
CA ARG A 58 -3.72 11.20 2.54
C ARG A 58 -4.16 12.05 3.73
N ALA A 59 -4.96 11.50 4.62
CA ALA A 59 -5.43 12.20 5.82
C ALA A 59 -4.24 12.63 6.71
N ILE A 60 -3.31 11.72 7.00
CA ILE A 60 -2.10 12.01 7.78
C ILE A 60 -1.20 13.03 7.07
N ALA A 61 -1.01 12.93 5.77
CA ALA A 61 -0.20 13.89 5.02
C ALA A 61 -0.78 15.30 5.04
N SER A 62 -2.11 15.43 5.00
CA SER A 62 -2.82 16.72 5.05
C SER A 62 -3.09 17.22 6.47
N GLY A 63 -2.88 16.39 7.51
CA GLY A 63 -3.27 16.72 8.89
C GLY A 63 -4.79 16.67 9.14
N ALA A 64 -5.55 16.08 8.22
CA ALA A 64 -6.97 15.83 8.41
C ALA A 64 -7.19 14.67 9.41
N PRO A 65 -8.28 14.68 10.20
CA PRO A 65 -8.59 13.57 11.09
C PRO A 65 -8.93 12.32 10.28
N LEU A 66 -8.53 11.15 10.79
CA LEU A 66 -8.86 9.87 10.16
C LEU A 66 -10.37 9.59 10.16
N GLY A 67 -11.10 10.03 11.19
CA GLY A 67 -12.55 9.82 11.25
C GLY A 67 -12.95 8.36 11.00
N ASP A 68 -13.87 8.14 10.05
CA ASP A 68 -14.34 6.79 9.68
C ASP A 68 -13.26 5.87 9.11
N VAL A 69 -12.19 6.45 8.56
CA VAL A 69 -11.04 5.67 8.07
C VAL A 69 -10.37 4.91 9.21
N ALA A 70 -10.32 5.47 10.42
CA ALA A 70 -9.77 4.81 11.60
C ALA A 70 -10.55 3.53 11.95
N ALA A 71 -11.89 3.57 11.89
CA ALA A 71 -12.72 2.40 12.14
C ALA A 71 -12.52 1.30 11.07
N ARG A 72 -12.40 1.69 9.80
CA ARG A 72 -12.11 0.75 8.70
C ARG A 72 -10.72 0.13 8.83
N LEU A 73 -9.69 0.92 9.19
CA LEU A 73 -8.37 0.39 9.48
C LEU A 73 -8.40 -0.62 10.62
N GLN A 74 -9.15 -0.30 11.69
CA GLN A 74 -9.31 -1.19 12.84
C GLN A 74 -9.99 -2.51 12.43
N ALA A 75 -11.01 -2.47 11.60
CA ALA A 75 -11.71 -3.65 11.10
C ALA A 75 -10.81 -4.53 10.22
N SER A 76 -10.02 -3.91 9.33
CA SER A 76 -9.18 -4.64 8.36
C SER A 76 -7.86 -5.15 8.96
N PHE A 77 -7.24 -4.39 9.87
CA PHE A 77 -5.87 -4.64 10.32
C PHE A 77 -5.70 -4.76 11.84
N GLY A 78 -6.77 -4.57 12.62
CA GLY A 78 -6.70 -4.55 14.09
C GLY A 78 -6.14 -5.83 14.70
N THR A 79 -6.43 -6.99 14.10
CA THR A 79 -5.93 -8.30 14.55
C THR A 79 -4.58 -8.67 13.96
N THR A 80 -4.32 -8.28 12.71
CA THR A 80 -3.13 -8.71 11.96
C THR A 80 -1.94 -7.75 12.15
N GLN A 81 -2.19 -6.44 12.29
CA GLN A 81 -1.18 -5.39 12.36
C GLN A 81 -1.44 -4.38 13.51
N PRO A 82 -1.68 -4.82 14.76
CA PRO A 82 -2.08 -3.93 15.86
C PRO A 82 -1.03 -2.87 16.18
N GLN A 83 0.25 -3.19 16.04
CA GLN A 83 1.34 -2.24 16.34
C GLN A 83 1.44 -1.13 15.29
N ALA A 84 1.32 -1.46 14.00
CA ALA A 84 1.30 -0.46 12.94
C ALA A 84 0.09 0.47 13.10
N LEU A 85 -1.07 -0.11 13.36
CA LEU A 85 -2.31 0.64 13.58
C LEU A 85 -2.21 1.60 14.78
N SER A 86 -1.64 1.16 15.90
CA SER A 86 -1.47 2.01 17.09
C SER A 86 -0.62 3.26 16.82
N LYS A 87 0.44 3.13 16.00
CA LYS A 87 1.30 4.25 15.59
C LYS A 87 0.53 5.26 14.70
N ILE A 88 -0.27 4.75 13.77
CA ILE A 88 -1.09 5.59 12.89
C ILE A 88 -2.14 6.36 13.68
N LEU A 89 -2.83 5.70 14.63
CA LEU A 89 -3.82 6.35 15.49
C LEU A 89 -3.19 7.36 16.46
N ALA A 90 -1.95 7.13 16.90
CA ALA A 90 -1.21 8.11 17.70
C ALA A 90 -0.84 9.34 16.87
N ALA A 91 -0.38 9.15 15.64
CA ALA A 91 -0.06 10.25 14.73
C ALA A 91 -1.29 11.10 14.35
N ASP A 92 -2.46 10.47 14.20
CA ASP A 92 -3.72 11.18 13.96
C ASP A 92 -4.05 12.17 15.10
N ARG A 93 -3.83 11.75 16.35
CA ARG A 93 -4.04 12.63 17.53
C ARG A 93 -3.05 13.78 17.57
N GLU A 94 -1.79 13.55 17.24
CA GLU A 94 -0.73 14.55 17.26
C GLU A 94 -0.77 15.47 16.02
N ARG A 95 -1.52 15.11 14.97
CA ARG A 95 -1.61 15.82 13.68
C ARG A 95 -0.24 16.17 13.11
N LEU A 96 0.66 15.22 13.17
CA LEU A 96 2.04 15.40 12.81
C LEU A 96 2.21 15.31 11.27
N THR A 97 2.41 16.47 10.64
CA THR A 97 2.60 16.59 9.19
C THR A 97 3.97 17.17 8.85
N PRO A 98 4.45 17.04 7.60
CA PRO A 98 5.66 17.72 7.16
C PRO A 98 5.61 19.24 7.36
N ALA A 99 4.44 19.85 7.17
CA ALA A 99 4.24 21.29 7.37
C ALA A 99 4.40 21.68 8.84
N VAL A 100 3.88 20.88 9.78
CA VAL A 100 4.08 21.09 11.22
C VAL A 100 5.55 20.91 11.58
N LEU A 101 6.22 19.89 11.03
CA LEU A 101 7.66 19.69 11.26
C LEU A 101 8.50 20.84 10.72
N LEU A 102 8.13 21.42 9.57
CA LEU A 102 8.77 22.60 9.00
C LEU A 102 8.60 23.82 9.89
N SER A 103 7.37 24.09 10.35
CA SER A 103 7.07 25.19 11.27
C SER A 103 7.83 25.06 12.60
N ASP A 104 7.85 23.86 13.17
CA ASP A 104 8.61 23.56 14.40
C ASP A 104 10.13 23.71 14.17
N PHE A 105 10.62 23.33 12.98
CA PHE A 105 12.03 23.54 12.63
C PHE A 105 12.36 25.02 12.55
N ASP A 106 11.54 25.84 11.91
CA ASP A 106 11.77 27.27 11.81
C ASP A 106 11.80 27.94 13.19
N ALA A 107 10.99 27.48 14.13
CA ALA A 107 11.00 27.97 15.51
C ALA A 107 12.30 27.69 16.25
N ILE A 108 12.97 26.54 15.97
CA ILE A 108 14.22 26.16 16.61
C ILE A 108 15.48 26.54 15.79
N ALA A 109 15.33 26.93 14.53
CA ALA A 109 16.45 27.25 13.64
C ALA A 109 17.46 28.24 14.23
N PRO A 110 17.06 29.35 14.93
CA PRO A 110 17.99 30.25 15.58
C PRO A 110 18.82 29.60 16.70
N GLN A 111 18.30 28.55 17.31
CA GLN A 111 18.99 27.81 18.38
C GLN A 111 19.97 26.77 17.81
N LEU A 112 19.69 26.27 16.59
CA LEU A 112 20.54 25.31 15.89
C LEU A 112 21.83 25.98 15.34
N THR A 113 21.82 27.29 15.16
CA THR A 113 23.00 28.08 14.73
C THR A 113 23.90 28.50 15.88
N ARG A 114 23.39 28.44 17.13
CA ARG A 114 24.18 28.82 18.29
C ARG A 114 25.20 27.73 18.59
N GLU A 115 26.45 28.13 18.66
CA GLU A 115 27.48 27.24 19.22
C GLU A 115 27.13 26.92 20.67
N PRO A 116 27.28 25.65 21.09
CA PRO A 116 27.15 25.30 22.49
C PRO A 116 28.14 26.14 23.27
N ALA A 117 27.68 26.78 24.36
CA ALA A 117 28.54 27.56 25.24
C ALA A 117 29.85 26.79 25.47
N MET A 118 30.98 27.46 25.34
CA MET A 118 32.34 26.90 25.33
C MET A 118 32.51 25.77 26.34
N THR A 119 32.42 24.53 25.87
CA THR A 119 32.86 23.37 26.61
C THR A 119 34.30 23.07 26.20
N TRP A 120 35.10 22.54 27.12
CA TRP A 120 36.50 22.13 26.85
C TRP A 120 36.59 21.22 25.60
N ALA A 121 35.58 20.41 25.34
CA ALA A 121 35.47 19.60 24.12
C ALA A 121 35.24 20.45 22.86
N GLY A 122 34.63 21.62 22.94
CA GLY A 122 34.49 22.58 21.85
C GLY A 122 35.83 23.20 21.51
N LEU A 123 36.61 23.60 22.51
CA LEU A 123 37.94 24.16 22.33
C LEU A 123 38.93 23.16 21.69
N GLN A 124 38.87 21.87 22.07
CA GLN A 124 39.69 20.83 21.42
C GLN A 124 39.31 20.64 19.95
N ARG A 125 38.04 20.75 19.62
CA ARG A 125 37.54 20.63 18.22
C ARG A 125 37.94 21.84 17.37
N GLU A 126 37.91 23.02 17.97
CA GLU A 126 38.36 24.27 17.32
C GLU A 126 39.87 24.20 17.00
N LEU A 127 40.68 23.74 17.95
CA LEU A 127 42.12 23.53 17.75
C LEU A 127 42.41 22.45 16.69
N ALA A 128 41.59 21.38 16.62
CA ALA A 128 41.70 20.36 15.60
C ALA A 128 41.30 20.88 14.21
N SER A 129 40.37 21.84 14.11
CA SER A 129 39.91 22.42 12.87
C SER A 129 40.99 23.37 12.23
N LEU A 130 41.89 23.92 13.01
CA LEU A 130 42.97 24.72 12.51
C LEU A 130 44.02 23.92 11.69
N PHE A 131 44.04 22.59 11.84
CA PHE A 131 44.95 21.71 11.11
C PHE A 131 44.29 20.91 9.97
N VAL A 132 43.02 21.14 9.65
CA VAL A 132 42.40 20.51 8.48
C VAL A 132 42.86 21.23 7.22
N LEU A 133 43.76 20.58 6.49
CA LEU A 133 44.12 20.96 5.13
C LEU A 133 42.84 21.08 4.29
N ARG A 134 42.54 22.30 3.91
CA ARG A 134 41.42 22.68 3.05
C ARG A 134 41.46 21.84 1.77
N ARG A 135 40.60 20.86 1.60
CA ARG A 135 40.33 20.30 0.27
C ARG A 135 39.72 21.41 -0.58
N THR A 136 40.52 21.93 -1.48
CA THR A 136 40.09 22.88 -2.52
C THR A 136 39.04 22.18 -3.39
N GLY A 137 37.78 22.59 -3.32
CA GLY A 137 36.80 22.10 -4.28
C GLY A 137 35.32 22.28 -3.97
N SER A 138 34.94 22.53 -2.73
CA SER A 138 33.55 22.84 -2.41
C SER A 138 33.45 24.13 -1.60
N PRO A 139 32.54 25.07 -1.94
CA PRO A 139 32.33 26.21 -1.07
C PRO A 139 31.96 25.70 0.32
N PRO A 140 32.45 26.33 1.42
CA PRO A 140 32.06 25.95 2.76
C PRO A 140 30.56 26.11 2.84
N GLU A 141 29.83 25.00 3.10
CA GLU A 141 28.39 25.05 3.39
C GLU A 141 28.22 25.95 4.61
N THR A 142 27.77 27.16 4.38
CA THR A 142 27.45 28.06 5.48
C THR A 142 26.31 27.46 6.28
N VAL A 143 26.31 27.65 7.61
CA VAL A 143 25.25 27.20 8.48
C VAL A 143 23.88 27.66 7.96
N GLY A 144 23.81 28.86 7.37
CA GLY A 144 22.62 29.37 6.69
C GLY A 144 22.19 28.53 5.50
N GLY A 145 23.13 28.06 4.68
CA GLY A 145 22.88 27.17 3.55
C GLY A 145 22.35 25.80 4.01
N GLN A 146 22.92 25.26 5.08
CA GLN A 146 22.45 23.99 5.68
C GLN A 146 21.02 24.12 6.23
N LEU A 147 20.67 25.24 6.86
CA LEU A 147 19.30 25.48 7.32
C LEU A 147 18.33 25.59 6.14
N GLN A 148 18.71 26.29 5.07
CA GLN A 148 17.87 26.39 3.88
C GLN A 148 17.68 25.02 3.23
N GLN A 149 18.72 24.24 3.08
CA GLN A 149 18.64 22.90 2.54
C GLN A 149 17.76 21.97 3.41
N THR A 150 17.82 22.11 4.74
CA THR A 150 16.93 21.39 5.65
C THR A 150 15.48 21.76 5.42
N ARG A 151 15.17 23.06 5.20
CA ARG A 151 13.81 23.52 4.83
C ARG A 151 13.34 22.91 3.52
N ASP A 152 14.21 22.89 2.52
CA ASP A 152 13.88 22.33 1.21
C ASP A 152 13.57 20.83 1.30
N TYR A 153 14.31 20.06 2.11
CA TYR A 153 14.01 18.67 2.39
C TYR A 153 12.67 18.49 3.09
N LEU A 154 12.37 19.33 4.09
CA LEU A 154 11.09 19.26 4.82
C LEU A 154 9.91 19.66 3.92
N ALA A 155 10.06 20.69 3.10
CA ALA A 155 9.07 21.12 2.12
C ALA A 155 8.79 20.00 1.08
N GLY A 156 9.85 19.28 0.68
CA GLY A 156 9.74 18.09 -0.19
C GLY A 156 9.29 16.82 0.52
N GLY A 157 8.99 16.85 1.82
CA GLY A 157 8.57 15.68 2.61
C GLY A 157 9.70 14.72 2.97
N ASN A 158 10.96 15.04 2.65
CA ASN A 158 12.12 14.20 2.97
C ASN A 158 12.63 14.45 4.39
N VAL A 159 11.83 14.03 5.37
CA VAL A 159 12.13 14.24 6.81
C VAL A 159 13.40 13.52 7.24
N GLU A 160 13.73 12.37 6.64
CA GLU A 160 14.94 11.63 6.97
C GLU A 160 16.22 12.38 6.60
N ALA A 161 16.25 12.99 5.41
CA ALA A 161 17.36 13.83 5.01
C ALA A 161 17.49 15.07 5.91
N ALA A 162 16.38 15.73 6.22
CA ALA A 162 16.36 16.86 7.14
C ALA A 162 16.95 16.50 8.51
N MET A 163 16.59 15.34 9.07
CA MET A 163 17.15 14.87 10.34
C MET A 163 18.68 14.71 10.30
N ARG A 164 19.22 14.14 9.23
CA ARG A 164 20.68 14.00 9.05
C ARG A 164 21.38 15.34 9.01
N PHE A 165 20.81 16.32 8.31
CA PHE A 165 21.39 17.67 8.25
C PHE A 165 21.40 18.37 9.61
N ILE A 166 20.32 18.25 10.40
CA ILE A 166 20.27 18.84 11.75
C ILE A 166 21.37 18.26 12.64
N GLU A 167 21.79 17.02 12.46
CA GLU A 167 22.86 16.40 13.23
C GLU A 167 24.23 16.98 12.95
N THR A 168 24.42 17.61 11.80
CA THR A 168 25.69 18.29 11.44
C THR A 168 25.77 19.74 11.93
N LEU A 169 24.65 20.32 12.40
CA LEU A 169 24.58 21.68 12.88
C LEU A 169 25.27 21.86 14.25
N PRO A 170 25.93 22.99 14.54
CA PRO A 170 26.60 23.23 15.82
C PRO A 170 25.67 23.13 17.01
N GLY A 171 24.41 23.59 16.88
CA GLY A 171 23.36 23.53 17.91
C GLY A 171 22.47 22.28 17.86
N ALA A 172 22.92 21.16 17.26
CA ALA A 172 22.14 19.93 17.10
C ALA A 172 21.49 19.39 18.38
N SER A 173 22.10 19.66 19.55
CA SER A 173 21.54 19.30 20.86
C SER A 173 20.20 19.98 21.16
N ASN A 174 19.96 21.18 20.64
CA ASN A 174 18.72 21.92 20.84
C ASN A 174 17.58 21.34 19.97
N GLY A 175 17.92 20.55 18.93
CA GLY A 175 16.96 19.87 18.05
C GLY A 175 16.37 18.56 18.60
N ARG A 176 16.65 18.14 19.84
CA ARG A 176 16.23 16.83 20.37
C ARG A 176 14.72 16.63 20.34
N ALA A 177 13.96 17.62 20.78
CA ALA A 177 12.49 17.54 20.81
C ALA A 177 11.92 17.42 19.39
N TRP A 178 12.43 18.22 18.46
CA TRP A 178 12.08 18.17 17.06
C TRP A 178 12.42 16.80 16.42
N LYS A 179 13.62 16.28 16.68
CA LYS A 179 14.03 14.96 16.19
C LYS A 179 13.12 13.84 16.71
N THR A 180 12.62 13.95 17.92
CA THR A 180 11.65 12.98 18.46
C THR A 180 10.34 13.01 17.66
N LYS A 181 9.81 14.20 17.35
CA LYS A 181 8.63 14.34 16.49
C LYS A 181 8.89 13.80 15.08
N ALA A 182 10.03 14.13 14.49
CA ALA A 182 10.42 13.67 13.17
C ALA A 182 10.51 12.13 13.09
N ARG A 183 11.08 11.47 14.11
CA ARG A 183 11.11 10.00 14.19
C ARG A 183 9.71 9.42 14.26
N ARG A 184 8.81 9.97 15.07
CA ARG A 184 7.40 9.52 15.15
C ARG A 184 6.71 9.64 13.78
N TYR A 185 6.96 10.73 13.06
CA TYR A 185 6.46 10.87 11.70
C TYR A 185 6.97 9.75 10.78
N LEU A 186 8.27 9.48 10.78
CA LEU A 186 8.87 8.41 9.98
C LEU A 186 8.35 7.02 10.39
N GLU A 187 8.15 6.77 11.68
CA GLU A 187 7.54 5.54 12.17
C GLU A 187 6.11 5.37 11.68
N THR A 188 5.36 6.47 11.58
CA THR A 188 4.01 6.46 11.02
C THR A 188 4.01 6.14 9.53
N GLN A 189 4.95 6.71 8.76
CA GLN A 189 5.09 6.38 7.34
C GLN A 189 5.42 4.89 7.16
N ARG A 190 6.37 4.35 7.93
CA ARG A 190 6.68 2.91 7.90
C ARG A 190 5.49 2.04 8.31
N ALA A 191 4.68 2.49 9.27
CA ALA A 191 3.47 1.78 9.66
C ALA A 191 2.43 1.76 8.53
N LEU A 192 2.27 2.86 7.79
CA LEU A 192 1.42 2.91 6.60
C LEU A 192 1.93 1.97 5.48
N ASP A 193 3.25 1.94 5.26
CA ASP A 193 3.87 1.02 4.29
C ASP A 193 3.64 -0.45 4.69
N GLN A 194 3.71 -0.76 5.99
CA GLN A 194 3.39 -2.10 6.51
C GLN A 194 1.92 -2.48 6.28
N LEU A 195 0.97 -1.56 6.49
CA LEU A 195 -0.43 -1.83 6.21
C LEU A 195 -0.70 -1.99 4.70
N GLU A 196 -0.02 -1.21 3.87
CA GLU A 196 -0.10 -1.33 2.41
C GLU A 196 0.40 -2.70 1.95
N ALA A 197 1.56 -3.13 2.43
CA ALA A 197 2.10 -4.45 2.16
C ALA A 197 1.16 -5.57 2.66
N ALA A 198 0.57 -5.40 3.85
CA ALA A 198 -0.41 -6.35 4.39
C ALA A 198 -1.70 -6.40 3.55
N ALA A 199 -2.18 -5.26 3.05
CA ALA A 199 -3.34 -5.20 2.15
C ALA A 199 -3.09 -5.97 0.84
N ILE A 200 -1.89 -5.82 0.27
CA ILE A 200 -1.48 -6.55 -0.94
C ILE A 200 -1.39 -8.06 -0.67
N ALA A 201 -0.90 -8.43 0.52
CA ALA A 201 -0.70 -9.82 0.91
C ALA A 201 -1.97 -10.52 1.42
N LEU A 202 -3.12 -9.83 1.49
CA LEU A 202 -4.38 -10.45 1.91
C LEU A 202 -4.64 -11.70 1.04
N PRO A 203 -4.79 -12.89 1.66
CA PRO A 203 -5.03 -14.11 0.91
C PRO A 203 -6.36 -13.98 0.16
N VAL A 204 -6.34 -14.35 -1.10
CA VAL A 204 -7.58 -14.69 -1.81
C VAL A 204 -8.15 -15.89 -1.04
N ALA A 205 -9.29 -15.70 -0.40
CA ALA A 205 -9.90 -16.78 0.38
C ALA A 205 -9.96 -18.06 -0.48
N PRO A 206 -9.40 -19.19 -0.01
CA PRO A 206 -9.51 -20.42 -0.76
C PRO A 206 -11.01 -20.72 -0.90
N VAL A 207 -11.44 -20.90 -2.14
CA VAL A 207 -12.81 -21.33 -2.44
C VAL A 207 -13.04 -22.62 -1.67
N ALA A 208 -13.84 -22.58 -0.60
CA ALA A 208 -14.33 -23.82 -0.01
C ALA A 208 -15.07 -24.56 -1.14
N PRO A 209 -14.71 -25.81 -1.46
CA PRO A 209 -15.43 -26.54 -2.49
C PRO A 209 -16.90 -26.57 -2.06
N LEU A 210 -17.77 -26.01 -2.90
CA LEU A 210 -19.20 -26.16 -2.72
C LEU A 210 -19.46 -27.67 -2.62
N VAL A 211 -19.81 -28.11 -1.41
CA VAL A 211 -20.28 -29.47 -1.20
C VAL A 211 -21.38 -29.68 -2.23
N ALA A 212 -21.11 -30.55 -3.21
CA ALA A 212 -22.09 -30.89 -4.21
C ALA A 212 -23.39 -31.26 -3.48
N PRO A 213 -24.56 -30.78 -3.94
CA PRO A 213 -25.81 -31.16 -3.31
C PRO A 213 -25.85 -32.69 -3.27
N GLN A 214 -25.90 -33.23 -2.07
CA GLN A 214 -26.07 -34.68 -1.89
C GLN A 214 -27.27 -35.06 -2.72
N GLN A 215 -27.03 -35.85 -3.76
CA GLN A 215 -28.10 -36.48 -4.52
C GLN A 215 -28.98 -37.19 -3.52
N LEU A 216 -30.21 -36.70 -3.35
CA LEU A 216 -31.22 -37.33 -2.57
C LEU A 216 -31.38 -38.75 -3.13
N ALA A 217 -30.93 -39.73 -2.37
CA ALA A 217 -31.07 -41.12 -2.76
C ALA A 217 -32.56 -41.38 -3.05
N PRO A 218 -32.93 -42.07 -4.14
CA PRO A 218 -34.31 -42.36 -4.45
C PRO A 218 -34.89 -43.21 -3.31
N ALA A 219 -36.04 -42.80 -2.83
CA ALA A 219 -36.78 -43.53 -1.78
C ALA A 219 -37.00 -44.98 -2.19
N PRO A 220 -36.84 -45.96 -1.28
CA PRO A 220 -37.13 -47.35 -1.59
C PRO A 220 -38.61 -47.53 -1.97
N ALA A 221 -38.83 -48.09 -3.15
CA ALA A 221 -40.16 -48.42 -3.63
C ALA A 221 -40.81 -49.42 -2.65
N THR A 222 -41.87 -49.00 -1.99
CA THR A 222 -42.66 -49.84 -1.14
C THR A 222 -43.43 -50.91 -2.02
N GLY A 223 -42.89 -52.12 -2.05
CA GLY A 223 -43.50 -53.22 -2.68
C GLY A 223 -44.81 -53.53 -1.95
N LYS A 224 -45.94 -53.45 -2.64
CA LYS A 224 -47.21 -53.99 -2.19
C LYS A 224 -47.15 -55.46 -2.48
N ASP A 225 -46.97 -56.30 -1.46
CA ASP A 225 -47.27 -57.67 -1.53
C ASP A 225 -48.77 -57.85 -1.27
N THR A 226 -49.49 -58.18 -2.34
CA THR A 226 -50.84 -58.70 -2.29
C THR A 226 -50.71 -60.18 -2.18
N THR A 227 -50.96 -60.74 -1.01
CA THR A 227 -51.17 -62.18 -0.86
C THR A 227 -52.63 -62.42 -0.68
N GLN A 228 -53.20 -63.12 -1.65
CA GLN A 228 -54.50 -63.73 -1.68
C GLN A 228 -54.34 -65.17 -1.22
N SER A 229 -55.09 -65.62 -0.21
CA SER A 229 -55.83 -66.89 -0.02
C SER A 229 -56.31 -67.00 1.38
#